data_92f0427d3ea27a81b2df3aa2339ed13e
#
_entry.id   92f0427d3ea27a81b2df3aa2339ed13e
#
_cell.length_a   1.000
_cell.length_b   1.000
_cell.length_c   1.000
_cell.angle_alpha   90.00
_cell.angle_beta   90.00
_cell.angle_gamma   90.00
#
_symmetry.space_group_name_H-M   'P 1'
#
loop_
_entity.id
_entity.type
_entity.pdbx_description
1 polymer ?
#
loop_
_entity_poly.entity_id
_entity_poly.type
_entity_poly.pdbx_seq_one_letter_code
_entity_poly.pdbx_strand_id
1 'polypeptide(L)'
;PRRIQRRINRIMPSSGRWPERCKFATNWSRLDDGGADEIAQWIDSVPEPRLVALDTLAAVRSSRQLQGNMYQADYGAIEKLQKLAGEKHLAILVLAHERKMEALVDPIDAVSGTLGLTGSADGVAIIQRSAHGTTLYLRGRDIEEKELALVFDKARCRWSILGDAAEVQRSDSRKRIFEVLQRATEPMCPKDVAEAAEMRVGAVKKQLLRMAKAGEVTKTSRGRYVHPEHLDLLQAGTEKAAA
;
A
#
# COMPACT_ATOMS: atom_id res chain seq x y z
N PRO A 1 22.03 15.23 -5.41
CA PRO A 1 23.06 14.36 -4.84
C PRO A 1 22.96 14.19 -3.31
N ARG A 2 22.96 15.27 -2.49
CA ARG A 2 22.96 15.16 -1.01
C ARG A 2 21.75 14.43 -0.42
N ARG A 3 20.56 14.57 -1.01
CA ARG A 3 19.34 13.91 -0.52
C ARG A 3 19.40 12.39 -0.74
N ILE A 4 19.87 11.95 -1.90
CA ILE A 4 20.10 10.53 -2.22
C ILE A 4 21.10 9.93 -1.23
N GLN A 5 22.25 10.56 -1.05
CA GLN A 5 23.29 10.16 -0.09
C GLN A 5 22.73 9.97 1.34
N ARG A 6 21.97 10.96 1.84
CA ARG A 6 21.36 10.87 3.18
C ARG A 6 20.38 9.69 3.31
N ARG A 7 19.59 9.41 2.28
CA ARG A 7 18.66 8.28 2.29
C ARG A 7 19.39 6.95 2.26
N ILE A 8 20.38 6.82 1.41
CA ILE A 8 21.16 5.58 1.30
C ILE A 8 21.87 5.28 2.61
N ASN A 9 22.49 6.29 3.25
CA ASN A 9 23.12 6.12 4.56
C ASN A 9 22.16 5.65 5.67
N ARG A 10 20.85 5.90 5.53
CA ARG A 10 19.84 5.36 6.45
C ARG A 10 19.40 3.93 6.10
N ILE A 11 19.41 3.61 4.81
CA ILE A 11 19.01 2.29 4.31
C ILE A 11 20.11 1.26 4.54
N MET A 12 21.38 1.70 4.39
CA MET A 12 22.53 0.83 4.56
C MET A 12 22.85 0.60 6.04
N PRO A 13 23.27 -0.63 6.43
CA PRO A 13 23.80 -0.87 7.76
C PRO A 13 25.03 0.01 8.00
N SER A 14 25.31 0.37 9.26
CA SER A 14 26.44 1.23 9.65
C SER A 14 27.80 0.69 9.22
N SER A 15 27.90 -0.63 9.02
CA SER A 15 29.10 -1.34 8.51
C SER A 15 29.06 -1.64 7.02
N GLY A 16 27.98 -1.25 6.32
CA GLY A 16 27.76 -1.58 4.91
C GLY A 16 28.62 -0.72 3.98
N ARG A 17 29.32 -1.35 3.05
CA ARG A 17 29.92 -0.65 1.90
C ARG A 17 28.83 -0.25 0.91
N TRP A 18 29.06 0.87 0.23
CA TRP A 18 28.23 1.29 -0.91
C TRP A 18 28.21 0.16 -1.97
N PRO A 19 27.04 -0.19 -2.53
CA PRO A 19 26.98 -1.18 -3.58
C PRO A 19 27.73 -0.69 -4.84
N GLU A 20 28.80 -1.34 -5.20
CA GLU A 20 29.64 -0.96 -6.35
C GLU A 20 28.86 -0.98 -7.67
N ARG A 21 27.88 -1.89 -7.77
CA ARG A 21 27.01 -2.05 -8.95
C ARG A 21 25.78 -1.15 -8.95
N CYS A 22 25.66 -0.18 -8.03
CA CYS A 22 24.57 0.78 -7.98
C CYS A 22 25.06 2.16 -8.46
N LYS A 23 24.54 2.62 -9.59
CA LYS A 23 24.87 3.92 -10.18
C LYS A 23 23.68 4.86 -10.09
N PHE A 24 23.92 6.14 -9.95
CA PHE A 24 22.87 7.17 -9.91
C PHE A 24 23.18 8.25 -10.93
N ALA A 25 22.20 8.52 -11.79
CA ALA A 25 22.18 9.70 -12.65
C ALA A 25 21.14 10.69 -12.11
N THR A 26 21.51 11.97 -12.00
CA THR A 26 20.61 13.03 -11.51
C THR A 26 20.21 14.00 -12.61
N ASN A 27 20.74 13.83 -13.81
CA ASN A 27 20.38 14.52 -15.03
C ASN A 27 20.31 13.50 -16.14
N TRP A 28 19.23 13.53 -16.94
CA TRP A 28 18.98 12.59 -18.03
C TRP A 28 18.13 13.24 -19.10
N SER A 29 18.37 12.88 -20.35
CA SER A 29 17.58 13.36 -21.49
C SER A 29 16.16 12.75 -21.43
N ARG A 30 15.19 13.42 -22.06
CA ARG A 30 13.86 12.84 -22.23
C ARG A 30 13.91 11.66 -23.20
N LEU A 31 13.01 10.70 -23.03
CA LEU A 31 13.02 9.46 -23.82
C LEU A 31 12.97 9.73 -25.34
N ASP A 32 12.24 10.77 -25.77
CA ASP A 32 12.12 11.14 -27.19
C ASP A 32 13.24 12.09 -27.68
N ASP A 33 14.06 12.59 -26.76
CA ASP A 33 15.17 13.49 -27.05
C ASP A 33 16.52 12.75 -26.85
N GLY A 34 16.56 11.45 -27.17
CA GLY A 34 17.75 10.60 -27.07
C GLY A 34 17.89 9.84 -25.75
N GLY A 35 17.04 10.09 -24.74
CA GLY A 35 17.18 9.46 -23.43
C GLY A 35 16.99 7.94 -23.42
N ALA A 36 16.19 7.40 -24.33
CA ALA A 36 16.04 5.95 -24.49
C ALA A 36 17.34 5.31 -25.03
N ASP A 37 17.99 5.97 -25.99
CA ASP A 37 19.26 5.52 -26.59
C ASP A 37 20.40 5.62 -25.56
N GLU A 38 20.41 6.67 -24.75
CA GLU A 38 21.35 6.82 -23.64
C GLU A 38 21.21 5.70 -22.61
N ILE A 39 19.96 5.27 -22.27
CA ILE A 39 19.71 4.12 -21.41
C ILE A 39 20.26 2.85 -22.05
N ALA A 40 19.98 2.62 -23.33
CA ALA A 40 20.47 1.45 -24.06
C ALA A 40 22.01 1.39 -24.08
N GLN A 41 22.67 2.50 -24.38
CA GLN A 41 24.14 2.63 -24.38
C GLN A 41 24.72 2.37 -22.99
N TRP A 42 24.08 2.90 -21.95
CA TRP A 42 24.53 2.65 -20.56
C TRP A 42 24.39 1.16 -20.23
N ILE A 43 23.27 0.52 -20.56
CA ILE A 43 23.05 -0.91 -20.35
C ILE A 43 24.18 -1.73 -21.01
N ASP A 44 24.53 -1.41 -22.25
CA ASP A 44 25.58 -2.10 -23.00
C ASP A 44 26.98 -1.84 -22.46
N SER A 45 27.18 -0.75 -21.73
CA SER A 45 28.48 -0.37 -21.17
C SER A 45 28.82 -1.01 -19.80
N VAL A 46 27.84 -1.65 -19.16
CA VAL A 46 28.03 -2.22 -17.80
C VAL A 46 27.91 -3.73 -17.81
N PRO A 47 28.71 -4.45 -17.01
CA PRO A 47 28.60 -5.90 -16.92
C PRO A 47 27.34 -6.30 -16.17
N GLU A 48 26.60 -7.27 -16.72
CA GLU A 48 25.40 -7.87 -16.10
C GLU A 48 24.37 -6.85 -15.58
N PRO A 49 23.85 -5.94 -16.42
CA PRO A 49 22.79 -5.01 -16.01
C PRO A 49 21.53 -5.83 -15.62
N ARG A 50 20.85 -5.44 -14.53
CA ARG A 50 19.68 -6.15 -14.01
C ARG A 50 18.46 -5.26 -13.89
N LEU A 51 18.67 -3.99 -13.53
CA LEU A 51 17.57 -3.08 -13.21
C LEU A 51 17.93 -1.65 -13.62
N VAL A 52 17.01 -1.00 -14.28
CA VAL A 52 16.97 0.46 -14.45
C VAL A 52 15.77 0.99 -13.67
N ALA A 53 15.97 1.99 -12.83
CA ALA A 53 14.88 2.65 -12.10
C ALA A 53 14.79 4.12 -12.51
N LEU A 54 13.60 4.54 -12.97
CA LEU A 54 13.32 5.90 -13.43
C LEU A 54 12.40 6.61 -12.41
N ASP A 55 12.93 7.63 -11.71
CA ASP A 55 12.21 8.45 -10.74
C ASP A 55 12.19 9.91 -11.23
N THR A 56 11.15 10.37 -11.92
CA THR A 56 9.84 9.77 -12.21
C THR A 56 9.57 9.77 -13.71
N LEU A 57 8.51 9.07 -14.17
CA LEU A 57 8.07 9.09 -15.56
C LEU A 57 7.88 10.53 -16.09
N ALA A 58 7.29 11.41 -15.26
CA ALA A 58 7.08 12.82 -15.62
C ALA A 58 8.38 13.58 -15.97
N ALA A 59 9.52 13.17 -15.41
CA ALA A 59 10.81 13.78 -15.71
C ALA A 59 11.39 13.34 -17.07
N VAL A 60 11.10 12.09 -17.49
CA VAL A 60 11.71 11.48 -18.66
C VAL A 60 10.78 11.36 -19.88
N ARG A 61 9.45 11.42 -19.70
CA ARG A 61 8.50 11.37 -20.83
C ARG A 61 8.64 12.57 -21.78
N SER A 62 8.15 12.42 -23.01
CA SER A 62 8.16 13.47 -24.03
C SER A 62 7.45 14.75 -23.56
N SER A 63 8.06 15.90 -23.85
CA SER A 63 7.42 17.20 -23.66
C SER A 63 6.56 17.63 -24.85
N ARG A 64 6.83 17.10 -26.05
CA ARG A 64 6.14 17.48 -27.30
C ARG A 64 4.70 16.97 -27.34
N GLN A 65 4.42 15.85 -26.67
CA GLN A 65 3.09 15.25 -26.61
C GLN A 65 2.20 15.85 -25.50
N LEU A 66 2.73 16.75 -24.65
CA LEU A 66 1.94 17.41 -23.61
C LEU A 66 0.86 18.37 -24.15
N GLN A 67 0.95 18.78 -25.42
CA GLN A 67 -0.09 19.57 -26.11
C GLN A 67 -1.24 18.72 -26.67
N GLY A 68 -1.14 17.38 -26.60
CA GLY A 68 -2.13 16.41 -27.06
C GLY A 68 -2.73 15.57 -25.93
N ASN A 69 -3.01 14.32 -26.24
CA ASN A 69 -3.56 13.36 -25.28
C ASN A 69 -2.46 12.80 -24.36
N MET A 70 -2.53 13.14 -23.07
CA MET A 70 -1.58 12.67 -22.04
C MET A 70 -1.51 11.13 -21.96
N TYR A 71 -2.63 10.45 -22.26
CA TYR A 71 -2.71 9.00 -22.38
C TYR A 71 -1.71 8.45 -23.41
N GLN A 72 -1.69 9.02 -24.61
CA GLN A 72 -0.78 8.57 -25.66
C GLN A 72 0.69 8.82 -25.32
N ALA A 73 0.97 9.93 -24.62
CA ALA A 73 2.33 10.25 -24.17
C ALA A 73 2.84 9.23 -23.11
N ASP A 74 2.00 8.90 -22.16
CA ASP A 74 2.34 7.95 -21.10
C ASP A 74 2.43 6.52 -21.67
N TYR A 75 1.49 6.12 -22.52
CA TYR A 75 1.50 4.81 -23.19
C TYR A 75 2.75 4.62 -24.05
N GLY A 76 3.06 5.57 -24.92
CA GLY A 76 4.23 5.48 -25.80
C GLY A 76 5.56 5.49 -25.03
N ALA A 77 5.62 6.18 -23.88
CA ALA A 77 6.80 6.15 -23.03
C ALA A 77 7.02 4.77 -22.40
N ILE A 78 5.95 4.15 -21.85
CA ILE A 78 6.04 2.81 -21.25
C ILE A 78 6.31 1.74 -22.32
N GLU A 79 5.67 1.82 -23.49
CA GLU A 79 5.90 0.88 -24.59
C GLU A 79 7.37 0.85 -25.04
N LYS A 80 7.99 2.03 -25.18
CA LYS A 80 9.43 2.13 -25.51
C LYS A 80 10.31 1.46 -24.44
N LEU A 81 10.00 1.71 -23.17
CA LEU A 81 10.77 1.14 -22.07
C LEU A 81 10.55 -0.37 -21.94
N GLN A 82 9.33 -0.86 -22.19
CA GLN A 82 9.03 -2.29 -22.21
C GLN A 82 9.79 -3.01 -23.33
N LYS A 83 9.81 -2.43 -24.54
CA LYS A 83 10.58 -2.96 -25.66
C LYS A 83 12.06 -3.04 -25.31
N LEU A 84 12.63 -1.96 -24.76
CA LEU A 84 14.03 -1.92 -24.32
C LEU A 84 14.32 -2.96 -23.25
N ALA A 85 13.43 -3.14 -22.26
CA ALA A 85 13.55 -4.15 -21.20
C ALA A 85 13.60 -5.57 -21.79
N GLY A 86 12.73 -5.87 -22.76
CA GLY A 86 12.70 -7.16 -23.46
C GLY A 86 13.95 -7.40 -24.30
N GLU A 87 14.37 -6.43 -25.11
CA GLU A 87 15.57 -6.52 -25.95
C GLU A 87 16.87 -6.70 -25.13
N LYS A 88 16.95 -6.05 -23.98
CA LYS A 88 18.13 -6.07 -23.10
C LYS A 88 18.05 -7.10 -21.97
N HIS A 89 16.95 -7.85 -21.85
CA HIS A 89 16.72 -8.87 -20.84
C HIS A 89 16.93 -8.37 -19.40
N LEU A 90 16.38 -7.20 -19.05
CA LEU A 90 16.46 -6.61 -17.72
C LEU A 90 15.12 -6.03 -17.28
N ALA A 91 15.00 -5.71 -15.99
CA ALA A 91 13.82 -5.05 -15.45
C ALA A 91 13.94 -3.52 -15.55
N ILE A 92 12.86 -2.84 -15.94
CA ILE A 92 12.76 -1.38 -15.86
C ILE A 92 11.64 -1.02 -14.89
N LEU A 93 11.99 -0.37 -13.79
CA LEU A 93 11.06 0.14 -12.79
C LEU A 93 10.78 1.61 -13.05
N VAL A 94 9.53 1.95 -13.32
CA VAL A 94 9.11 3.34 -13.56
C VAL A 94 8.26 3.82 -12.41
N LEU A 95 8.67 4.91 -11.76
CA LEU A 95 7.89 5.55 -10.70
C LEU A 95 7.01 6.64 -11.32
N ALA A 96 5.72 6.60 -10.98
CA ALA A 96 4.77 7.64 -11.34
C ALA A 96 4.05 8.14 -10.08
N HIS A 97 3.67 9.42 -10.06
CA HIS A 97 2.84 9.95 -8.98
C HIS A 97 1.38 9.74 -9.30
N GLU A 98 0.65 9.23 -8.32
CA GLU A 98 -0.80 9.14 -8.36
C GLU A 98 -1.42 10.55 -8.41
N ARG A 99 -2.44 10.76 -9.23
CA ARG A 99 -3.26 11.97 -9.16
C ARG A 99 -4.20 11.85 -7.95
N LYS A 100 -4.49 12.97 -7.30
CA LYS A 100 -5.50 13.08 -6.22
C LYS A 100 -6.91 12.92 -6.79
N MET A 101 -7.23 11.78 -7.35
CA MET A 101 -8.62 11.38 -7.64
C MET A 101 -8.94 10.22 -6.70
N GLU A 102 -10.07 10.32 -5.99
CA GLU A 102 -10.60 9.18 -5.23
C GLU A 102 -10.91 8.07 -6.24
N ALA A 103 -10.21 6.95 -6.14
CA ALA A 103 -10.56 5.74 -6.87
C ALA A 103 -11.90 5.24 -6.31
N LEU A 104 -12.97 5.38 -7.10
CA LEU A 104 -14.32 5.02 -6.66
C LEU A 104 -14.51 3.51 -6.56
N VAL A 105 -13.77 2.69 -7.31
CA VAL A 105 -13.96 1.23 -7.37
C VAL A 105 -12.65 0.44 -7.48
N ASP A 106 -11.73 0.81 -8.37
CA ASP A 106 -10.47 0.08 -8.63
C ASP A 106 -9.25 0.96 -8.29
N PRO A 107 -8.28 0.48 -7.47
CA PRO A 107 -7.02 1.21 -7.21
C PRO A 107 -6.27 1.61 -8.48
N ILE A 108 -6.39 0.83 -9.56
CA ILE A 108 -5.77 1.12 -10.85
C ILE A 108 -6.32 2.41 -11.48
N ASP A 109 -7.60 2.71 -11.28
CA ASP A 109 -8.24 3.92 -11.82
C ASP A 109 -7.66 5.21 -11.20
N ALA A 110 -7.07 5.11 -10.00
CA ALA A 110 -6.38 6.21 -9.34
C ALA A 110 -5.00 6.50 -9.95
N VAL A 111 -4.41 5.55 -10.69
CA VAL A 111 -3.10 5.73 -11.33
C VAL A 111 -3.24 6.66 -12.53
N SER A 112 -2.89 7.92 -12.34
CA SER A 112 -2.71 8.96 -13.36
C SER A 112 -3.92 9.32 -14.24
N GLY A 113 -5.11 8.79 -13.99
CA GLY A 113 -6.30 9.07 -14.82
C GLY A 113 -6.16 8.63 -16.28
N THR A 114 -5.20 7.78 -16.58
CA THR A 114 -5.02 7.19 -17.91
C THR A 114 -4.74 5.70 -17.79
N LEU A 115 -5.61 4.89 -18.36
CA LEU A 115 -5.39 3.46 -18.58
C LEU A 115 -4.08 3.16 -19.35
N GLY A 116 -3.43 4.21 -19.89
CA GLY A 116 -2.20 4.11 -20.67
C GLY A 116 -0.99 3.59 -19.90
N LEU A 117 -0.85 3.95 -18.64
CA LEU A 117 0.28 3.48 -17.81
C LEU A 117 0.13 2.00 -17.44
N THR A 118 -1.08 1.60 -17.10
CA THR A 118 -1.36 0.25 -16.60
C THR A 118 -1.52 -0.77 -17.74
N GLY A 119 -1.95 -0.32 -18.92
CA GLY A 119 -2.19 -1.19 -20.08
C GLY A 119 -0.93 -1.72 -20.76
N SER A 120 0.18 -1.00 -20.68
CA SER A 120 1.45 -1.38 -21.31
C SER A 120 2.52 -1.89 -20.35
N ALA A 121 2.29 -1.83 -19.03
CA ALA A 121 3.21 -2.40 -18.05
C ALA A 121 2.93 -3.90 -17.83
N ASP A 122 3.97 -4.70 -17.61
CA ASP A 122 3.82 -6.12 -17.25
C ASP A 122 3.32 -6.29 -15.82
N GLY A 123 3.64 -5.36 -14.94
CA GLY A 123 3.16 -5.31 -13.57
C GLY A 123 3.00 -3.90 -13.03
N VAL A 124 2.03 -3.72 -12.16
CA VAL A 124 1.70 -2.45 -11.50
C VAL A 124 1.74 -2.64 -10.00
N ALA A 125 2.41 -1.72 -9.32
CA ALA A 125 2.49 -1.66 -7.86
C ALA A 125 2.03 -0.29 -7.38
N ILE A 126 0.94 -0.22 -6.60
CA ILE A 126 0.35 1.03 -6.13
C ILE A 126 0.46 1.10 -4.62
N ILE A 127 1.13 2.16 -4.10
CA ILE A 127 1.19 2.43 -2.66
C ILE A 127 0.15 3.49 -2.33
N GLN A 128 -0.88 3.11 -1.59
CA GLN A 128 -1.95 4.01 -1.16
C GLN A 128 -1.94 4.22 0.34
N ARG A 129 -2.28 5.44 0.77
CA ARG A 129 -2.42 5.78 2.18
C ARG A 129 -3.86 6.14 2.48
N SER A 130 -4.45 5.44 3.44
CA SER A 130 -5.81 5.66 3.92
C SER A 130 -5.84 5.93 5.43
N ALA A 131 -7.04 6.15 5.97
CA ALA A 131 -7.27 6.21 7.42
C ALA A 131 -6.93 4.88 8.13
N HIS A 132 -6.92 3.77 7.40
CA HIS A 132 -6.66 2.42 7.92
C HIS A 132 -5.19 1.99 7.79
N GLY A 133 -4.32 2.87 7.31
CA GLY A 133 -2.90 2.58 7.13
C GLY A 133 -2.44 2.74 5.68
N THR A 134 -1.29 2.14 5.38
CA THR A 134 -0.74 2.15 4.01
C THR A 134 -0.85 0.75 3.43
N THR A 135 -1.30 0.65 2.20
CA THR A 135 -1.40 -0.60 1.45
C THR A 135 -0.55 -0.57 0.20
N LEU A 136 -0.11 -1.74 -0.24
CA LEU A 136 0.53 -2.01 -1.52
C LEU A 136 -0.40 -2.91 -2.32
N TYR A 137 -0.99 -2.38 -3.36
CA TYR A 137 -1.75 -3.14 -4.33
C TYR A 137 -0.81 -3.57 -5.46
N LEU A 138 -0.87 -4.85 -5.82
CA LEU A 138 -0.07 -5.49 -6.87
C LEU A 138 -1.00 -6.12 -7.90
N ARG A 139 -0.73 -5.90 -9.18
CA ARG A 139 -1.40 -6.56 -10.30
C ARG A 139 -0.46 -6.65 -11.49
N GLY A 140 -0.49 -7.76 -12.23
CA GLY A 140 0.33 -7.94 -13.42
C GLY A 140 -0.08 -9.16 -14.23
N ARG A 141 0.59 -9.37 -15.37
CA ARG A 141 0.33 -10.52 -16.25
C ARG A 141 0.66 -11.85 -15.57
N ASP A 142 1.80 -11.87 -14.87
CA ASP A 142 2.33 -13.06 -14.18
C ASP A 142 2.35 -12.86 -12.65
N ILE A 143 1.61 -11.87 -12.14
CA ILE A 143 1.52 -11.57 -10.71
C ILE A 143 0.08 -11.72 -10.29
N GLU A 144 -0.17 -12.59 -9.32
CA GLU A 144 -1.46 -12.69 -8.67
C GLU A 144 -1.84 -11.35 -8.01
N GLU A 145 -3.07 -10.92 -8.22
CA GLU A 145 -3.59 -9.69 -7.61
C GLU A 145 -3.58 -9.79 -6.09
N LYS A 146 -2.91 -8.86 -5.43
CA LYS A 146 -2.73 -8.83 -3.96
C LYS A 146 -2.80 -7.42 -3.43
N GLU A 147 -3.41 -7.29 -2.26
CA GLU A 147 -3.35 -6.08 -1.47
C GLU A 147 -2.68 -6.37 -0.12
N LEU A 148 -1.52 -5.76 0.11
CA LEU A 148 -0.66 -6.01 1.26
C LEU A 148 -0.62 -4.79 2.18
N ALA A 149 -0.73 -5.00 3.49
CA ALA A 149 -0.53 -3.95 4.48
C ALA A 149 0.95 -3.63 4.64
N LEU A 150 1.28 -2.34 4.66
CA LEU A 150 2.65 -1.85 4.78
C LEU A 150 2.84 -1.01 6.05
N VAL A 151 4.04 -1.08 6.62
CA VAL A 151 4.54 -0.13 7.62
C VAL A 151 5.85 0.49 7.16
N PHE A 152 6.00 1.81 7.38
CA PHE A 152 7.22 2.54 7.04
C PHE A 152 8.05 2.82 8.28
N ASP A 153 9.26 2.24 8.34
CA ASP A 153 10.28 2.58 9.32
C ASP A 153 10.98 3.90 8.92
N LYS A 154 10.63 4.97 9.62
CA LYS A 154 11.20 6.30 9.36
C LYS A 154 12.69 6.38 9.67
N ALA A 155 13.17 5.62 10.66
CA ALA A 155 14.57 5.64 11.06
C ALA A 155 15.45 4.99 10.00
N ARG A 156 15.00 3.87 9.44
CA ARG A 156 15.73 3.10 8.43
C ARG A 156 15.29 3.42 6.99
N CYS A 157 14.30 4.29 6.78
CA CYS A 157 13.71 4.59 5.47
C CYS A 157 13.30 3.33 4.68
N ARG A 158 12.68 2.37 5.36
CA ARG A 158 12.31 1.06 4.78
C ARG A 158 10.82 0.78 4.96
N TRP A 159 10.24 0.17 3.95
CA TRP A 159 8.92 -0.43 4.02
C TRP A 159 9.03 -1.89 4.44
N SER A 160 8.11 -2.35 5.26
CA SER A 160 7.94 -3.76 5.61
C SER A 160 6.51 -4.18 5.33
N ILE A 161 6.34 -5.38 4.79
CA ILE A 161 5.04 -6.01 4.57
C ILE A 161 4.60 -6.63 5.89
N LEU A 162 3.38 -6.32 6.33
CA LEU A 162 2.76 -6.87 7.52
C LEU A 162 1.92 -8.13 7.24
N GLY A 163 1.48 -8.31 6.00
CA GLY A 163 0.64 -9.41 5.55
C GLY A 163 -0.46 -8.92 4.61
N ASP A 164 -1.46 -9.76 4.36
CA ASP A 164 -2.65 -9.40 3.60
C ASP A 164 -3.40 -8.22 4.26
N ALA A 165 -3.76 -7.21 3.49
CA ALA A 165 -4.35 -5.97 4.02
C ALA A 165 -5.68 -6.22 4.73
N ALA A 166 -6.52 -7.10 4.19
CA ALA A 166 -7.80 -7.43 4.78
C ALA A 166 -7.65 -8.23 6.08
N GLU A 167 -6.61 -9.06 6.20
CA GLU A 167 -6.32 -9.81 7.43
C GLU A 167 -5.78 -8.90 8.52
N VAL A 168 -4.83 -8.04 8.20
CA VAL A 168 -4.26 -7.05 9.13
C VAL A 168 -5.36 -6.12 9.65
N GLN A 169 -6.21 -5.60 8.76
CA GLN A 169 -7.33 -4.73 9.15
C GLN A 169 -8.36 -5.45 10.02
N ARG A 170 -8.65 -6.72 9.74
CA ARG A 170 -9.53 -7.54 10.59
C ARG A 170 -8.94 -7.76 11.97
N SER A 171 -7.64 -8.04 12.04
CA SER A 171 -6.90 -8.21 13.29
C SER A 171 -6.92 -6.93 14.14
N ASP A 172 -6.63 -5.78 13.55
CA ASP A 172 -6.65 -4.50 14.23
C ASP A 172 -8.05 -4.11 14.72
N SER A 173 -9.08 -4.33 13.88
CA SER A 173 -10.48 -4.10 14.27
C SER A 173 -10.90 -4.97 15.44
N ARG A 174 -10.50 -6.23 15.42
CA ARG A 174 -10.77 -7.19 16.48
C ARG A 174 -10.09 -6.80 17.79
N LYS A 175 -8.82 -6.41 17.73
CA LYS A 175 -8.06 -5.92 18.86
C LYS A 175 -8.67 -4.67 19.49
N ARG A 176 -9.05 -3.67 18.70
CA ARG A 176 -9.72 -2.46 19.21
C ARG A 176 -11.04 -2.78 19.92
N ILE A 177 -11.89 -3.62 19.32
CA ILE A 177 -13.15 -4.05 19.93
C ILE A 177 -12.88 -4.77 21.26
N PHE A 178 -11.89 -5.66 21.28
CA PHE A 178 -11.52 -6.42 22.47
C PHE A 178 -11.04 -5.50 23.60
N GLU A 179 -10.17 -4.53 23.31
CA GLU A 179 -9.68 -3.53 24.27
C GLU A 179 -10.81 -2.65 24.82
N VAL A 180 -11.78 -2.25 23.98
CA VAL A 180 -12.96 -1.50 24.43
C VAL A 180 -13.78 -2.31 25.41
N LEU A 181 -14.08 -3.56 25.09
CA LEU A 181 -14.87 -4.45 25.96
C LEU A 181 -14.12 -4.81 27.25
N GLN A 182 -12.79 -4.91 27.20
CA GLN A 182 -11.96 -5.15 28.38
C GLN A 182 -11.99 -3.99 29.39
N ARG A 183 -12.12 -2.76 28.90
CA ARG A 183 -12.22 -1.56 29.76
C ARG A 183 -13.65 -1.25 30.19
N ALA A 184 -14.63 -1.93 29.64
CA ALA A 184 -16.02 -1.67 29.90
C ALA A 184 -16.43 -2.19 31.30
N THR A 185 -17.15 -1.37 32.05
CA THR A 185 -17.72 -1.71 33.36
C THR A 185 -19.15 -2.27 33.28
N GLU A 186 -19.74 -2.22 32.09
CA GLU A 186 -21.09 -2.71 31.80
C GLU A 186 -21.15 -3.40 30.44
N PRO A 187 -22.09 -4.32 30.18
CA PRO A 187 -22.29 -4.92 28.86
C PRO A 187 -22.62 -3.85 27.82
N MET A 188 -21.85 -3.81 26.72
CA MET A 188 -21.97 -2.77 25.68
C MET A 188 -22.80 -3.23 24.47
N CYS A 189 -23.63 -2.35 23.92
CA CYS A 189 -24.27 -2.61 22.64
C CYS A 189 -23.30 -2.32 21.47
N PRO A 190 -23.54 -2.87 20.26
CA PRO A 190 -22.66 -2.63 19.11
C PRO A 190 -22.46 -1.17 18.72
N LYS A 191 -23.43 -0.30 19.05
CA LYS A 191 -23.33 1.14 18.80
C LYS A 191 -22.34 1.79 19.76
N ASP A 192 -22.40 1.47 21.04
CA ASP A 192 -21.52 2.02 22.06
C ASP A 192 -20.08 1.55 21.84
N VAL A 193 -19.89 0.27 21.46
CA VAL A 193 -18.57 -0.28 21.09
C VAL A 193 -18.03 0.43 19.84
N ALA A 194 -18.86 0.73 18.86
CA ALA A 194 -18.45 1.39 17.64
C ALA A 194 -18.00 2.84 17.90
N GLU A 195 -18.69 3.56 18.78
CA GLU A 195 -18.33 4.90 19.20
C GLU A 195 -17.00 4.89 19.98
N ALA A 196 -16.86 4.00 20.96
CA ALA A 196 -15.64 3.90 21.76
C ALA A 196 -14.41 3.39 20.98
N ALA A 197 -14.62 2.55 19.94
CA ALA A 197 -13.56 2.07 19.05
C ALA A 197 -13.28 2.99 17.85
N GLU A 198 -14.03 4.08 17.71
CA GLU A 198 -14.00 4.98 16.54
C GLU A 198 -14.19 4.24 15.20
N MET A 199 -15.18 3.36 15.16
CA MET A 199 -15.47 2.48 14.02
C MET A 199 -16.90 2.62 13.52
N ARG A 200 -17.15 2.20 12.28
CA ARG A 200 -18.52 2.13 11.73
C ARG A 200 -19.34 1.05 12.42
N VAL A 201 -20.56 1.37 12.87
CA VAL A 201 -21.45 0.46 13.60
C VAL A 201 -21.68 -0.86 12.88
N GLY A 202 -21.88 -0.82 11.54
CA GLY A 202 -22.06 -2.03 10.73
C GLY A 202 -20.86 -2.98 10.74
N ALA A 203 -19.65 -2.43 10.71
CA ALA A 203 -18.40 -3.21 10.79
C ALA A 203 -18.24 -3.86 12.17
N VAL A 204 -18.47 -3.08 13.23
CA VAL A 204 -18.41 -3.57 14.62
C VAL A 204 -19.46 -4.67 14.86
N LYS A 205 -20.70 -4.48 14.43
CA LYS A 205 -21.75 -5.50 14.57
C LYS A 205 -21.35 -6.83 13.92
N LYS A 206 -20.80 -6.78 12.69
CA LYS A 206 -20.32 -7.98 11.97
C LYS A 206 -19.14 -8.64 12.68
N GLN A 207 -18.20 -7.83 13.20
CA GLN A 207 -17.02 -8.33 13.91
C GLN A 207 -17.37 -8.94 15.26
N LEU A 208 -18.21 -8.28 16.06
CA LEU A 208 -18.70 -8.80 17.34
C LEU A 208 -19.42 -10.16 17.20
N LEU A 209 -20.22 -10.33 16.14
CA LEU A 209 -20.88 -11.63 15.87
C LEU A 209 -19.86 -12.73 15.58
N ARG A 210 -18.78 -12.42 14.86
CA ARG A 210 -17.70 -13.37 14.56
C ARG A 210 -16.90 -13.71 15.81
N MET A 211 -16.56 -12.70 16.61
CA MET A 211 -15.83 -12.87 17.87
C MET A 211 -16.65 -13.70 18.89
N ALA A 212 -17.96 -13.47 18.96
CA ALA A 212 -18.86 -14.27 19.82
C ALA A 212 -18.95 -15.73 19.35
N LYS A 213 -19.01 -15.99 18.03
CA LYS A 213 -18.98 -17.36 17.48
C LYS A 213 -17.62 -18.05 17.75
N ALA A 214 -16.55 -17.31 17.80
CA ALA A 214 -15.20 -17.80 18.12
C ALA A 214 -14.95 -17.95 19.65
N GLY A 215 -15.92 -17.59 20.49
CA GLY A 215 -15.79 -17.65 21.95
C GLY A 215 -14.90 -16.58 22.58
N GLU A 216 -14.54 -15.54 21.83
CA GLU A 216 -13.65 -14.48 22.31
C GLU A 216 -14.36 -13.39 23.10
N VAL A 217 -15.64 -13.21 22.86
CA VAL A 217 -16.53 -12.32 23.61
C VAL A 217 -17.84 -13.01 23.86
N THR A 218 -18.51 -12.66 24.95
CA THR A 218 -19.82 -13.24 25.29
C THR A 218 -20.93 -12.31 24.86
N LYS A 219 -21.90 -12.85 24.10
CA LYS A 219 -23.11 -12.14 23.69
C LYS A 219 -24.22 -12.46 24.70
N THR A 220 -24.87 -11.42 25.23
CA THR A 220 -26.02 -11.52 26.12
C THR A 220 -27.32 -11.74 25.34
N SER A 221 -28.39 -12.20 26.05
CA SER A 221 -29.74 -12.36 25.49
C SER A 221 -30.33 -11.04 24.92
N ARG A 222 -29.90 -9.89 25.43
CA ARG A 222 -30.32 -8.54 24.98
C ARG A 222 -29.45 -7.95 23.85
N GLY A 223 -28.57 -8.76 23.23
CA GLY A 223 -27.73 -8.34 22.12
C GLY A 223 -26.57 -7.41 22.49
N ARG A 224 -26.21 -7.37 23.77
CA ARG A 224 -25.00 -6.69 24.28
C ARG A 224 -23.84 -7.67 24.34
N TYR A 225 -22.63 -7.16 24.48
CA TYR A 225 -21.40 -7.93 24.47
C TYR A 225 -20.54 -7.60 25.68
N VAL A 226 -19.83 -8.60 26.19
CA VAL A 226 -18.98 -8.53 27.39
C VAL A 226 -17.66 -9.23 27.10
N HIS A 227 -16.58 -8.69 27.65
CA HIS A 227 -15.28 -9.36 27.67
C HIS A 227 -15.35 -10.62 28.57
N PRO A 228 -14.68 -11.74 28.22
CA PRO A 228 -14.72 -12.97 29.02
C PRO A 228 -14.31 -12.79 30.46
N GLU A 229 -13.38 -11.87 30.76
CA GLU A 229 -12.95 -11.58 32.14
C GLU A 229 -14.03 -10.87 33.00
N HIS A 230 -15.06 -10.32 32.36
CA HIS A 230 -16.12 -9.54 33.00
C HIS A 230 -17.48 -10.25 32.97
N LEU A 231 -17.50 -11.57 32.98
CA LEU A 231 -18.75 -12.38 32.98
C LEU A 231 -19.62 -12.13 34.19
N ASP A 232 -19.05 -11.70 35.31
CA ASP A 232 -19.72 -11.26 36.53
C ASP A 232 -20.67 -10.09 36.30
N LEU A 233 -20.36 -9.20 35.34
CA LEU A 233 -21.24 -8.11 34.94
C LEU A 233 -22.57 -8.58 34.35
N LEU A 234 -22.66 -9.82 33.89
CA LEU A 234 -23.90 -10.43 33.42
C LEU A 234 -24.87 -10.76 34.56
N GLN A 235 -24.34 -11.11 35.75
CA GLN A 235 -25.11 -11.45 36.93
C GLN A 235 -25.71 -10.22 37.60
N ALA A 236 -24.94 -9.12 37.70
CA ALA A 236 -25.39 -7.85 38.26
C ALA A 236 -26.51 -7.17 37.43
N GLY A 237 -26.59 -7.42 36.13
CA GLY A 237 -27.65 -6.89 35.27
C GLY A 237 -28.99 -7.62 35.33
N THR A 238 -29.01 -8.83 35.87
CA THR A 238 -30.24 -9.60 36.07
C THR A 238 -30.95 -9.24 37.40
N GLU A 239 -30.21 -8.86 38.41
CA GLU A 239 -30.78 -8.42 39.70
C GLU A 239 -31.43 -7.02 39.63
N LYS A 240 -30.89 -6.09 38.84
CA LYS A 240 -31.48 -4.75 38.60
C LYS A 240 -32.74 -4.77 37.74
N ALA A 241 -33.07 -5.87 37.08
CA ALA A 241 -34.28 -5.97 36.24
C ALA A 241 -35.42 -6.74 36.95
N ALA A 242 -35.17 -7.22 38.16
CA ALA A 242 -36.13 -7.97 38.98
C ALA A 242 -36.62 -7.18 40.23
N ALA A 243 -36.12 -5.94 40.42
CA ALA A 243 -36.54 -4.96 41.42
C ALA A 243 -37.25 -3.77 40.73
#